data_9dd87661d0bf767373c40d52c2e0d800
#
_entry.id   9dd87661d0bf767373c40d52c2e0d800
#
_cell.length_a   1.000
_cell.length_b   1.000
_cell.length_c   1.000
_cell.angle_alpha   90.00
_cell.angle_beta   90.00
_cell.angle_gamma   90.00
#
_symmetry.space_group_name_H-M   'P 1'
#
loop_
_entity.id
_entity.type
_entity.pdbx_description
1 polymer ?
#
loop_
_entity_poly.entity_id
_entity_poly.type
_entity_poly.pdbx_seq_one_letter_code
_entity_poly.pdbx_strand_id
1 'polypeptide(L)'
;AVLDADGTYMGKYRKTHLPHVAGFWEKFFFKPGASGWPVFRTAYGTIGVYICYDRHFPEGWRALALAGAEVIYNPSATVAGLSQYLWELEQPASAAANGVYIGAINRVGTEAPWDIGEFYGSSYFVNPRGQIEAQASADKDELLVHELDMNMVREVRDTWQFFRDCRPETYDSLIDLN
;
A
#
# COMPACT_ATOMS: atom_id res chain seq x y z
N ALA A 1 -7.20 -11.41 3.42
CA ALA A 1 -8.43 -11.81 2.73
C ALA A 1 -9.12 -10.58 2.18
N VAL A 2 -9.75 -10.71 1.02
CA VAL A 2 -10.62 -9.69 0.44
C VAL A 2 -12.01 -10.31 0.32
N LEU A 3 -13.00 -9.57 0.80
CA LEU A 3 -14.42 -9.93 0.74
C LEU A 3 -15.15 -8.87 -0.07
N ASP A 4 -16.08 -9.29 -0.90
CA ASP A 4 -16.95 -8.36 -1.64
C ASP A 4 -18.06 -7.82 -0.72
N ALA A 5 -18.83 -6.86 -1.21
CA ALA A 5 -19.90 -6.21 -0.46
C ALA A 5 -21.00 -7.17 0.04
N ASP A 6 -21.21 -8.29 -0.65
CA ASP A 6 -22.14 -9.36 -0.25
C ASP A 6 -21.53 -10.41 0.69
N GLY A 7 -20.25 -10.24 1.07
CA GLY A 7 -19.50 -11.19 1.90
C GLY A 7 -18.81 -12.31 1.11
N THR A 8 -18.93 -12.34 -0.20
CA THR A 8 -18.25 -13.34 -1.03
C THR A 8 -16.73 -13.22 -0.91
N TYR A 9 -16.05 -14.34 -0.67
CA TYR A 9 -14.60 -14.37 -0.61
C TYR A 9 -14.00 -14.25 -2.02
N MET A 10 -13.33 -13.12 -2.27
CA MET A 10 -12.69 -12.82 -3.55
C MET A 10 -11.27 -13.38 -3.67
N GLY A 11 -10.62 -13.63 -2.56
CA GLY A 11 -9.24 -14.10 -2.54
C GLY A 11 -8.41 -13.48 -1.42
N LYS A 12 -7.09 -13.61 -1.54
CA LYS A 12 -6.15 -13.07 -0.55
C LYS A 12 -4.84 -12.63 -1.20
N TYR A 13 -4.22 -11.63 -0.58
CA TYR A 13 -2.82 -11.31 -0.76
C TYR A 13 -2.02 -11.85 0.43
N ARG A 14 -0.82 -12.36 0.18
CA ARG A 14 0.14 -12.75 1.21
C ARG A 14 1.33 -11.81 1.13
N LYS A 15 1.66 -11.17 2.26
CA LYS A 15 2.77 -10.21 2.38
C LYS A 15 4.06 -10.77 1.80
N THR A 16 4.63 -10.10 0.83
CA THR A 16 5.81 -10.54 0.09
C THR A 16 7.09 -10.20 0.86
N HIS A 17 7.19 -8.98 1.39
CA HIS A 17 8.39 -8.51 2.08
C HIS A 17 8.17 -8.52 3.59
N LEU A 18 8.99 -9.26 4.30
CA LEU A 18 8.90 -9.42 5.75
C LEU A 18 10.04 -8.66 6.43
N PRO A 19 9.77 -7.77 7.39
CA PRO A 19 10.80 -7.14 8.20
C PRO A 19 11.45 -8.16 9.14
N HIS A 20 12.70 -7.85 9.53
CA HIS A 20 13.40 -8.57 10.59
C HIS A 20 14.31 -7.59 11.33
N VAL A 21 13.69 -6.76 12.14
CA VAL A 21 14.33 -5.75 12.98
C VAL A 21 13.80 -5.86 14.40
N ALA A 22 14.47 -5.22 15.36
CA ALA A 22 14.04 -5.22 16.75
C ALA A 22 12.56 -4.83 16.90
N GLY A 23 11.78 -5.65 17.59
CA GLY A 23 10.33 -5.52 17.74
C GLY A 23 9.49 -6.10 16.58
N PHE A 24 10.08 -6.30 15.40
CA PHE A 24 9.38 -6.82 14.21
C PHE A 24 10.07 -8.06 13.66
N TRP A 25 9.95 -9.18 14.36
CA TRP A 25 10.61 -10.46 14.05
C TRP A 25 9.80 -11.32 13.07
N GLU A 26 9.18 -10.72 12.05
CA GLU A 26 8.24 -11.42 11.17
C GLU A 26 8.88 -12.61 10.43
N LYS A 27 10.14 -12.52 10.01
CA LYS A 27 10.83 -13.62 9.32
C LYS A 27 11.01 -14.87 10.19
N PHE A 28 10.92 -14.75 11.50
CA PHE A 28 10.99 -15.89 12.40
C PHE A 28 9.68 -16.70 12.38
N PHE A 29 8.55 -16.02 12.21
CA PHE A 29 7.21 -16.63 12.32
C PHE A 29 6.57 -16.92 10.97
N PHE A 30 6.94 -16.21 9.91
CA PHE A 30 6.28 -16.24 8.61
C PHE A 30 7.25 -16.50 7.47
N LYS A 31 6.72 -17.14 6.42
CA LYS A 31 7.39 -17.21 5.12
C LYS A 31 6.91 -16.06 4.23
N PRO A 32 7.79 -15.50 3.36
CA PRO A 32 7.39 -14.55 2.34
C PRO A 32 6.23 -15.09 1.49
N GLY A 33 5.30 -14.22 1.15
CA GLY A 33 4.21 -14.55 0.25
C GLY A 33 4.73 -14.85 -1.16
N ALA A 34 4.11 -15.82 -1.81
CA ALA A 34 4.40 -16.21 -3.19
C ALA A 34 3.13 -16.19 -4.04
N SER A 35 2.15 -15.35 -3.71
CA SER A 35 0.87 -15.25 -4.42
C SER A 35 0.93 -14.33 -5.65
N GLY A 36 2.07 -13.75 -5.96
CA GLY A 36 2.18 -12.68 -6.95
C GLY A 36 1.45 -11.42 -6.48
N TRP A 37 0.96 -10.66 -7.42
CA TRP A 37 0.34 -9.35 -7.23
C TRP A 37 -1.14 -9.38 -7.60
N PRO A 38 -2.00 -10.10 -6.85
CA PRO A 38 -3.42 -10.24 -7.18
C PRO A 38 -4.15 -8.91 -7.03
N VAL A 39 -5.04 -8.65 -7.98
CA VAL A 39 -6.01 -7.56 -7.91
C VAL A 39 -7.42 -8.12 -7.88
N PHE A 40 -8.33 -7.39 -7.25
CA PHE A 40 -9.70 -7.83 -6.99
C PHE A 40 -10.67 -6.84 -7.63
N ARG A 41 -11.46 -7.33 -8.59
CA ARG A 41 -12.44 -6.52 -9.30
C ARG A 41 -13.72 -6.48 -8.51
N THR A 42 -14.07 -5.30 -8.01
CA THR A 42 -15.34 -5.03 -7.31
C THR A 42 -16.31 -4.28 -8.22
N ALA A 43 -17.53 -4.07 -7.77
CA ALA A 43 -18.51 -3.25 -8.48
C ALA A 43 -18.09 -1.77 -8.59
N TYR A 44 -17.14 -1.32 -7.76
CA TYR A 44 -16.76 0.10 -7.63
C TYR A 44 -15.36 0.42 -8.18
N GLY A 45 -14.58 -0.58 -8.50
CA GLY A 45 -13.21 -0.44 -9.02
C GLY A 45 -12.35 -1.66 -8.72
N THR A 46 -11.15 -1.66 -9.27
CA THR A 46 -10.18 -2.74 -9.06
C THR A 46 -9.25 -2.38 -7.91
N ILE A 47 -9.23 -3.22 -6.88
CA ILE A 47 -8.41 -2.98 -5.69
C ILE A 47 -7.21 -3.91 -5.62
N GLY A 48 -6.12 -3.41 -5.07
CA GLY A 48 -4.92 -4.16 -4.67
C GLY A 48 -4.70 -4.08 -3.17
N VAL A 49 -3.90 -4.99 -2.64
CA VAL A 49 -3.45 -4.97 -1.24
C VAL A 49 -1.93 -5.10 -1.21
N TYR A 50 -1.28 -4.23 -0.44
CA TYR A 50 0.17 -4.18 -0.29
C TYR A 50 0.49 -3.90 1.18
N ILE A 51 0.98 -4.90 1.93
CA ILE A 51 0.91 -4.91 3.39
C ILE A 51 2.13 -4.29 4.05
N CYS A 52 1.94 -3.20 4.82
CA CYS A 52 2.89 -2.65 5.81
C CYS A 52 4.30 -2.43 5.20
N TYR A 53 5.27 -3.27 5.57
CA TYR A 53 6.65 -3.21 5.11
C TYR A 53 6.82 -3.32 3.59
N ASP A 54 5.87 -3.93 2.90
CA ASP A 54 5.84 -3.96 1.44
C ASP A 54 5.95 -2.55 0.84
N ARG A 55 5.42 -1.51 1.51
CA ARG A 55 5.40 -0.14 0.99
C ARG A 55 6.76 0.43 0.62
N HIS A 56 7.84 -0.09 1.23
CA HIS A 56 9.22 0.33 0.96
C HIS A 56 9.76 -0.14 -0.41
N PHE A 57 9.04 -1.02 -1.09
CA PHE A 57 9.46 -1.65 -2.34
C PHE A 57 8.63 -1.13 -3.52
N PRO A 58 9.19 -0.23 -4.36
CA PRO A 58 8.47 0.37 -5.48
C PRO A 58 7.93 -0.63 -6.49
N GLU A 59 8.58 -1.77 -6.62
CA GLU A 59 8.26 -2.83 -7.58
C GLU A 59 6.85 -3.38 -7.41
N GLY A 60 6.41 -3.60 -6.16
CA GLY A 60 5.09 -4.14 -5.87
C GLY A 60 3.97 -3.14 -6.16
N TRP A 61 4.16 -1.85 -5.88
CA TRP A 61 3.23 -0.80 -6.29
C TRP A 61 3.04 -0.79 -7.80
N ARG A 62 4.15 -0.83 -8.55
CA ARG A 62 4.16 -0.88 -10.00
C ARG A 62 3.47 -2.14 -10.52
N ALA A 63 3.77 -3.30 -9.95
CA ALA A 63 3.19 -4.57 -10.37
C ALA A 63 1.67 -4.62 -10.16
N LEU A 64 1.17 -4.15 -9.00
CA LEU A 64 -0.26 -4.05 -8.74
C LEU A 64 -0.97 -3.09 -9.71
N ALA A 65 -0.37 -1.93 -9.97
CA ALA A 65 -0.94 -0.96 -10.91
C ALA A 65 -0.96 -1.48 -12.35
N LEU A 66 0.08 -2.21 -12.80
CA LEU A 66 0.12 -2.89 -14.09
C LEU A 66 -0.89 -4.03 -14.19
N ALA A 67 -1.19 -4.71 -13.07
CA ALA A 67 -2.26 -5.71 -13.00
C ALA A 67 -3.66 -5.10 -13.04
N GLY A 68 -3.77 -3.76 -13.00
CA GLY A 68 -5.01 -3.01 -13.16
C GLY A 68 -5.58 -2.44 -11.86
N ALA A 69 -4.84 -2.44 -10.76
CA ALA A 69 -5.29 -1.77 -9.54
C ALA A 69 -5.54 -0.27 -9.78
N GLU A 70 -6.65 0.21 -9.27
CA GLU A 70 -7.04 1.61 -9.26
C GLU A 70 -6.92 2.20 -7.84
N VAL A 71 -7.19 1.36 -6.83
CA VAL A 71 -6.99 1.67 -5.42
C VAL A 71 -6.12 0.58 -4.80
N ILE A 72 -5.07 0.96 -4.06
CA ILE A 72 -4.23 0.00 -3.34
C ILE A 72 -4.29 0.32 -1.85
N TYR A 73 -4.71 -0.66 -1.05
CA TYR A 73 -4.74 -0.53 0.40
C TYR A 73 -3.45 -1.04 1.04
N ASN A 74 -2.88 -0.22 1.94
CA ASN A 74 -1.68 -0.58 2.71
C ASN A 74 -2.00 -0.68 4.21
N PRO A 75 -2.56 -1.82 4.66
CA PRO A 75 -2.76 -2.06 6.09
C PRO A 75 -1.42 -2.28 6.79
N SER A 76 -1.20 -1.54 7.88
CA SER A 76 0.08 -1.42 8.56
C SER A 76 -0.04 -1.43 10.07
N ALA A 77 1.03 -1.84 10.73
CA ALA A 77 1.29 -1.66 12.14
C ALA A 77 2.73 -1.11 12.27
N THR A 78 2.87 0.20 12.12
CA THR A 78 4.18 0.87 12.12
C THR A 78 4.26 1.90 13.23
N VAL A 79 5.40 1.91 13.92
CA VAL A 79 5.65 2.71 15.14
C VAL A 79 6.42 3.99 14.82
N ALA A 80 6.29 4.98 15.71
CA ALA A 80 7.03 6.22 15.66
C ALA A 80 8.55 5.98 15.73
N GLY A 81 9.32 6.91 15.16
CA GLY A 81 10.78 6.86 15.17
C GLY A 81 11.37 7.20 13.80
N LEU A 82 12.53 6.59 13.51
CA LEU A 82 13.35 6.94 12.34
C LEU A 82 12.64 6.85 11.00
N SER A 83 11.67 5.95 10.84
CA SER A 83 10.98 5.73 9.58
C SER A 83 9.59 6.38 9.50
N GLN A 84 9.16 7.12 10.51
CA GLN A 84 7.81 7.71 10.54
C GLN A 84 7.59 8.67 9.36
N TYR A 85 8.58 9.48 9.00
CA TYR A 85 8.48 10.40 7.86
C TYR A 85 8.26 9.69 6.52
N LEU A 86 8.69 8.42 6.39
CA LEU A 86 8.49 7.62 5.18
C LEU A 86 7.01 7.30 4.94
N TRP A 87 6.18 7.36 5.99
CA TRP A 87 4.74 7.11 5.89
C TRP A 87 4.07 8.08 4.92
N GLU A 88 4.40 9.36 5.02
CA GLU A 88 3.86 10.41 4.14
C GLU A 88 4.76 10.73 2.93
N LEU A 89 5.92 10.08 2.81
CA LEU A 89 6.81 10.26 1.67
C LEU A 89 6.58 9.17 0.60
N GLU A 90 6.64 7.90 0.99
CA GLU A 90 6.71 6.78 0.05
C GLU A 90 5.38 6.51 -0.65
N GLN A 91 4.27 6.58 0.09
CA GLN A 91 2.96 6.23 -0.46
C GLN A 91 2.43 7.33 -1.40
N PRO A 92 2.50 8.63 -1.08
CA PRO A 92 2.22 9.69 -2.05
C PRO A 92 3.08 9.63 -3.32
N ALA A 93 4.37 9.38 -3.17
CA ALA A 93 5.26 9.20 -4.32
C ALA A 93 4.84 7.98 -5.16
N SER A 94 4.46 6.88 -4.52
CA SER A 94 3.99 5.66 -5.19
C SER A 94 2.64 5.87 -5.87
N ALA A 95 1.72 6.61 -5.25
CA ALA A 95 0.43 6.97 -5.85
C ALA A 95 0.62 7.75 -7.15
N ALA A 96 1.45 8.79 -7.12
CA ALA A 96 1.75 9.61 -8.30
C ALA A 96 2.48 8.82 -9.38
N ALA A 97 3.51 8.05 -9.03
CA ALA A 97 4.30 7.27 -9.98
C ALA A 97 3.48 6.19 -10.70
N ASN A 98 2.38 5.73 -10.12
CA ASN A 98 1.55 4.64 -10.63
C ASN A 98 0.13 5.08 -11.04
N GLY A 99 -0.23 6.34 -10.84
CA GLY A 99 -1.55 6.87 -11.14
C GLY A 99 -2.66 6.08 -10.47
N VAL A 100 -2.56 5.83 -9.16
CA VAL A 100 -3.51 5.07 -8.36
C VAL A 100 -3.87 5.83 -7.08
N TYR A 101 -5.04 5.54 -6.52
CA TYR A 101 -5.33 5.89 -5.13
C TYR A 101 -4.61 4.93 -4.18
N ILE A 102 -4.19 5.43 -3.02
CA ILE A 102 -3.71 4.59 -1.92
C ILE A 102 -4.50 4.89 -0.65
N GLY A 103 -5.05 3.85 -0.02
CA GLY A 103 -5.59 3.90 1.33
C GLY A 103 -4.56 3.38 2.32
N ALA A 104 -3.89 4.28 3.02
CA ALA A 104 -2.89 3.97 4.03
C ALA A 104 -3.59 3.79 5.39
N ILE A 105 -3.47 2.62 5.99
CA ILE A 105 -4.15 2.27 7.24
C ILE A 105 -3.10 1.91 8.27
N ASN A 106 -3.06 2.60 9.41
CA ASN A 106 -2.12 2.30 10.49
C ASN A 106 -2.83 2.15 11.83
N ARG A 107 -2.20 1.43 12.73
CA ARG A 107 -2.64 1.28 14.11
C ARG A 107 -2.37 2.55 14.92
N VAL A 108 -3.03 2.67 16.08
CA VAL A 108 -2.82 3.73 17.08
C VAL A 108 -2.47 3.14 18.43
N GLY A 109 -1.79 3.94 19.27
CA GLY A 109 -1.50 3.61 20.66
C GLY A 109 -0.34 2.65 20.88
N THR A 110 -0.27 2.05 22.06
CA THR A 110 0.81 1.14 22.50
C THR A 110 0.26 -0.21 22.91
N GLU A 111 1.09 -1.24 22.85
CA GLU A 111 0.70 -2.62 23.23
C GLU A 111 1.54 -3.14 24.38
N ALA A 112 0.91 -3.34 25.55
CA ALA A 112 1.50 -4.10 26.63
C ALA A 112 1.48 -5.61 26.30
N PRO A 113 2.42 -6.41 26.79
CA PRO A 113 3.60 -6.03 27.60
C PRO A 113 4.86 -5.73 26.79
N TRP A 114 4.81 -5.81 25.46
CA TRP A 114 6.02 -5.82 24.62
C TRP A 114 6.60 -4.43 24.33
N ASP A 115 5.83 -3.37 24.50
CA ASP A 115 6.24 -1.98 24.33
C ASP A 115 7.23 -1.75 23.16
N ILE A 116 6.83 -2.21 21.97
CA ILE A 116 7.64 -2.07 20.74
C ILE A 116 7.69 -0.63 20.19
N GLY A 117 6.98 0.28 20.85
CA GLY A 117 6.82 1.69 20.48
C GLY A 117 5.37 2.10 20.30
N GLU A 118 5.15 3.38 20.07
CA GLU A 118 3.84 3.96 19.82
C GLU A 118 3.48 3.86 18.35
N PHE A 119 2.33 3.26 18.06
CA PHE A 119 1.74 3.27 16.72
C PHE A 119 1.10 4.64 16.47
N TYR A 120 1.60 5.37 15.50
CA TYR A 120 1.29 6.78 15.29
C TYR A 120 0.04 7.05 14.44
N GLY A 121 -0.83 6.06 14.22
CA GLY A 121 -2.08 6.26 13.47
C GLY A 121 -1.85 6.96 12.13
N SER A 122 -2.44 8.14 11.99
CA SER A 122 -2.31 8.98 10.80
C SER A 122 -2.63 8.23 9.51
N SER A 123 -3.68 7.42 9.53
CA SER A 123 -4.22 6.77 8.33
C SER A 123 -4.73 7.82 7.34
N TYR A 124 -4.60 7.59 6.04
CA TYR A 124 -5.01 8.58 5.05
C TYR A 124 -5.41 7.96 3.71
N PHE A 125 -6.09 8.78 2.89
CA PHE A 125 -6.22 8.55 1.46
C PHE A 125 -5.35 9.54 0.69
N VAL A 126 -4.63 9.03 -0.32
CA VAL A 126 -3.87 9.82 -1.27
C VAL A 126 -4.35 9.56 -2.69
N ASN A 127 -4.47 10.61 -3.47
CA ASN A 127 -4.98 10.56 -4.83
C ASN A 127 -3.88 10.21 -5.87
N PRO A 128 -4.25 9.91 -7.14
CA PRO A 128 -3.30 9.60 -8.20
C PRO A 128 -2.28 10.70 -8.53
N ARG A 129 -2.43 11.90 -7.97
CA ARG A 129 -1.45 13.01 -8.11
C ARG A 129 -0.47 13.09 -6.93
N GLY A 130 -0.59 12.18 -5.95
CA GLY A 130 0.25 12.15 -4.76
C GLY A 130 -0.17 13.15 -3.68
N GLN A 131 -1.41 13.62 -3.70
CA GLN A 131 -1.94 14.56 -2.70
C GLN A 131 -2.77 13.80 -1.67
N ILE A 132 -2.49 14.03 -0.38
CA ILE A 132 -3.31 13.49 0.71
C ILE A 132 -4.62 14.29 0.74
N GLU A 133 -5.76 13.61 0.59
CA GLU A 133 -7.09 14.23 0.51
C GLU A 133 -7.84 14.15 1.83
N ALA A 134 -7.58 13.10 2.62
CA ALA A 134 -8.19 12.92 3.93
C ALA A 134 -7.22 12.18 4.85
N GLN A 135 -7.12 12.62 6.11
CA GLN A 135 -6.22 12.03 7.10
C GLN A 135 -6.93 11.88 8.44
N ALA A 136 -6.73 10.72 9.06
CA ALA A 136 -7.20 10.39 10.40
C ALA A 136 -6.25 10.93 11.47
N SER A 137 -6.70 10.95 12.70
CA SER A 137 -5.88 11.36 13.84
C SER A 137 -4.71 10.40 14.09
N ALA A 138 -3.74 10.88 14.85
CA ALA A 138 -2.57 10.09 15.24
C ALA A 138 -2.83 9.20 16.48
N ASP A 139 -3.87 9.48 17.26
CA ASP A 139 -4.03 9.01 18.64
C ASP A 139 -5.36 8.34 18.95
N LYS A 140 -6.27 8.22 17.97
CA LYS A 140 -7.62 7.69 18.21
C LYS A 140 -7.97 6.56 17.25
N ASP A 141 -8.73 5.60 17.77
CA ASP A 141 -9.47 4.66 16.92
C ASP A 141 -10.60 5.42 16.22
N GLU A 142 -10.54 5.51 14.90
CA GLU A 142 -11.58 6.17 14.13
C GLU A 142 -11.78 5.54 12.74
N LEU A 143 -12.95 5.78 12.18
CA LEU A 143 -13.29 5.40 10.81
C LEU A 143 -13.08 6.60 9.88
N LEU A 144 -12.08 6.50 9.01
CA LEU A 144 -11.86 7.48 7.96
C LEU A 144 -12.68 7.08 6.72
N VAL A 145 -13.61 7.93 6.32
CA VAL A 145 -14.43 7.78 5.12
C VAL A 145 -14.11 8.91 4.15
N HIS A 146 -13.85 8.56 2.89
CA HIS A 146 -13.54 9.53 1.85
C HIS A 146 -14.11 9.06 0.51
N GLU A 147 -14.61 10.00 -0.29
CA GLU A 147 -15.10 9.73 -1.64
C GLU A 147 -13.94 9.82 -2.64
N LEU A 148 -13.77 8.78 -3.46
CA LEU A 148 -12.72 8.71 -4.47
C LEU A 148 -13.31 8.93 -5.86
N ASP A 149 -12.83 9.95 -6.57
CA ASP A 149 -13.16 10.15 -7.98
C ASP A 149 -12.36 9.19 -8.88
N MET A 150 -12.95 8.06 -9.21
CA MET A 150 -12.30 7.02 -10.02
C MET A 150 -11.94 7.50 -11.44
N ASN A 151 -12.54 8.59 -11.94
CA ASN A 151 -12.16 9.17 -13.24
C ASN A 151 -10.76 9.80 -13.18
N MET A 152 -10.34 10.29 -12.01
CA MET A 152 -9.00 10.86 -11.82
C MET A 152 -7.89 9.84 -12.14
N VAL A 153 -8.10 8.55 -11.88
CA VAL A 153 -7.13 7.50 -12.24
C VAL A 153 -6.85 7.51 -13.75
N ARG A 154 -7.92 7.55 -14.56
CA ARG A 154 -7.81 7.62 -16.02
C ARG A 154 -7.19 8.93 -16.47
N GLU A 155 -7.70 10.05 -15.97
CA GLU A 155 -7.20 11.38 -16.31
C GLU A 155 -5.70 11.52 -16.08
N VAL A 156 -5.22 11.06 -14.92
CA VAL A 156 -3.79 11.13 -14.57
C VAL A 156 -2.96 10.23 -15.48
N ARG A 157 -3.42 9.00 -15.77
CA ARG A 157 -2.71 8.07 -16.65
C ARG A 157 -2.69 8.52 -18.10
N ASP A 158 -3.74 9.21 -18.55
CA ASP A 158 -3.81 9.77 -19.90
C ASP A 158 -2.92 11.02 -20.04
N THR A 159 -2.80 11.82 -18.97
CA THR A 159 -1.95 13.01 -18.92
C THR A 159 -0.48 12.64 -18.77
N TRP A 160 -0.16 11.79 -17.83
CA TRP A 160 1.21 11.31 -17.55
C TRP A 160 1.34 9.87 -18.02
N GLN A 161 1.81 9.66 -19.20
CA GLN A 161 1.83 8.36 -19.85
C GLN A 161 3.01 7.49 -19.36
N PHE A 162 3.27 7.46 -18.07
CA PHE A 162 4.41 6.76 -17.45
C PHE A 162 4.48 5.28 -17.81
N PHE A 163 3.32 4.58 -17.89
CA PHE A 163 3.30 3.16 -18.26
C PHE A 163 3.68 2.94 -19.73
N ARG A 164 3.26 3.83 -20.65
CA ARG A 164 3.63 3.74 -22.05
C ARG A 164 5.12 4.02 -22.26
N ASP A 165 5.67 4.96 -21.49
CA ASP A 165 7.02 5.44 -21.64
C ASP A 165 8.05 4.62 -20.83
N CYS A 166 7.59 3.61 -20.06
CA CYS A 166 8.46 2.63 -19.44
C CYS A 166 9.32 1.89 -20.46
N ARG A 167 10.54 1.54 -20.06
CA ARG A 167 11.51 0.81 -20.85
C ARG A 167 11.86 -0.54 -20.21
N PRO A 168 10.90 -1.52 -20.15
CA PRO A 168 11.09 -2.79 -19.45
C PRO A 168 12.35 -3.54 -19.89
N GLU A 169 12.73 -3.41 -21.15
CA GLU A 169 13.93 -4.00 -21.74
C GLU A 169 15.25 -3.50 -21.11
N THR A 170 15.18 -2.49 -20.25
CA THR A 170 16.36 -1.95 -19.53
C THR A 170 16.40 -2.37 -18.05
N TYR A 171 15.41 -3.14 -17.59
CA TYR A 171 15.22 -3.45 -16.17
C TYR A 171 15.68 -4.84 -15.75
N ASP A 172 16.38 -5.57 -16.63
CA ASP A 172 16.86 -6.93 -16.35
C ASP A 172 17.70 -7.00 -15.07
N SER A 173 18.50 -5.95 -14.79
CA SER A 173 19.30 -5.85 -13.57
C SER A 173 18.49 -5.82 -12.26
N LEU A 174 17.16 -5.56 -12.32
CA LEU A 174 16.30 -5.62 -11.15
C LEU A 174 15.94 -7.05 -10.75
N ILE A 175 16.04 -7.98 -11.67
CA ILE A 175 15.65 -9.39 -11.47
C ILE A 175 16.84 -10.34 -11.56
N ASP A 176 17.92 -9.91 -12.18
CA ASP A 176 19.16 -10.71 -12.35
C ASP A 176 20.12 -10.37 -11.20
N LEU A 177 19.84 -10.98 -10.05
CA LEU A 177 20.70 -10.88 -8.85
C LEU A 177 21.85 -11.88 -8.99
N ASN A 178 22.93 -11.47 -9.65
CA ASN A 178 24.20 -12.21 -9.67
C ASN A 178 24.89 -12.24 -8.29
#